data_4c7212b93ec68ba28aad9c56ae127a23
#
_entry.id   4c7212b93ec68ba28aad9c56ae127a23
#
_cell.length_a   1.000
_cell.length_b   1.000
_cell.length_c   1.000
_cell.angle_alpha   90.00
_cell.angle_beta   90.00
_cell.angle_gamma   90.00
#
_symmetry.space_group_name_H-M   'P 1'
#
loop_
_entity.id
_entity.type
_entity.pdbx_description
1 polymer ?
#
loop_
_entity_poly.entity_id
_entity_poly.type
_entity_poly.pdbx_seq_one_letter_code
_entity_poly.pdbx_strand_id
1 'polypeptide(L)'
;MLNKFLPLCCALCLLTGCNNAHRIETASVIENVCVSRSADKLCYTFFLLEDSDKPHAVTVPAGSFEEARRLAEEQYIPHVTLAKLELLLIEQEVSGEVMRRDIDYISTQAYFSPVAHVALCDEGTIRRLKRDNSAQELIERQIDLLHSEQPEVKTDYLSVFNAYARRKRFSVPLITAEKELRVSSKPVIPAQ
;
A
#
# COMPACT_ATOMS: atom_id res chain seq x y z
N MET A 1 8.72 36.01 -44.76
CA MET A 1 8.27 36.28 -43.39
C MET A 1 7.86 35.02 -42.61
N LEU A 2 7.55 33.94 -43.28
CA LEU A 2 7.06 32.68 -42.64
C LEU A 2 8.12 31.96 -41.76
N ASN A 3 9.42 32.06 -42.10
CA ASN A 3 10.50 31.35 -41.39
C ASN A 3 10.84 31.87 -39.97
N LYS A 4 10.35 33.05 -39.58
CA LYS A 4 10.61 33.61 -38.25
C LYS A 4 9.56 33.20 -37.19
N PHE A 5 8.40 32.69 -37.66
CA PHE A 5 7.34 32.25 -36.75
C PHE A 5 7.48 30.79 -36.30
N LEU A 6 8.20 29.96 -37.06
CA LEU A 6 8.40 28.55 -36.75
C LEU A 6 9.10 28.31 -35.40
N PRO A 7 10.23 29.00 -35.06
CA PRO A 7 10.87 28.79 -33.76
C PRO A 7 10.03 29.31 -32.57
N LEU A 8 9.19 30.33 -32.80
CA LEU A 8 8.30 30.85 -31.76
C LEU A 8 7.16 29.86 -31.46
N CYS A 9 6.58 29.23 -32.48
CA CYS A 9 5.59 28.17 -32.28
C CYS A 9 6.17 26.93 -31.57
N CYS A 10 7.38 26.51 -31.96
CA CYS A 10 8.06 25.40 -31.25
C CYS A 10 8.37 25.75 -29.79
N ALA A 11 8.79 26.96 -29.48
CA ALA A 11 9.00 27.42 -28.11
C ALA A 11 7.71 27.45 -27.28
N LEU A 12 6.59 27.88 -27.89
CA LEU A 12 5.28 27.85 -27.22
C LEU A 12 4.78 26.43 -26.98
N CYS A 13 5.01 25.48 -27.89
CA CYS A 13 4.65 24.06 -27.67
C CYS A 13 5.49 23.38 -26.57
N LEU A 14 6.73 23.83 -26.40
CA LEU A 14 7.59 23.30 -25.29
C LEU A 14 7.18 23.86 -23.94
N LEU A 15 6.53 25.00 -23.87
CA LEU A 15 6.04 25.61 -22.63
C LEU A 15 4.69 25.07 -22.17
N THR A 16 3.93 24.39 -23.03
CA THR A 16 2.64 23.76 -22.67
C THR A 16 2.79 22.33 -22.14
N GLY A 17 3.99 21.78 -22.19
CA GLY A 17 4.28 20.46 -21.62
C GLY A 17 4.44 20.55 -20.13
N CYS A 18 3.46 20.14 -19.36
CA CYS A 18 3.44 19.75 -17.95
C CYS A 18 2.26 20.32 -17.15
N ASN A 19 1.11 20.48 -17.77
CA ASN A 19 -0.06 20.97 -17.01
C ASN A 19 -0.85 19.84 -16.29
N ASN A 20 -0.41 18.58 -16.40
CA ASN A 20 -1.02 17.42 -15.74
C ASN A 20 -0.08 16.67 -14.79
N ALA A 21 1.04 17.26 -14.41
CA ALA A 21 1.79 16.74 -13.28
C ALA A 21 0.94 16.99 -12.02
N HIS A 22 0.30 15.95 -11.51
CA HIS A 22 -0.27 15.97 -10.17
C HIS A 22 0.84 16.45 -9.24
N ARG A 23 0.69 17.67 -8.69
CA ARG A 23 1.72 18.25 -7.84
C ARG A 23 1.80 17.38 -6.59
N ILE A 24 2.97 16.83 -6.31
CA ILE A 24 3.25 16.08 -5.08
C ILE A 24 2.84 16.90 -3.85
N GLU A 25 2.94 18.22 -3.94
CA GLU A 25 2.54 19.19 -2.91
C GLU A 25 1.05 19.12 -2.51
N THR A 26 0.19 18.60 -3.38
CA THR A 26 -1.26 18.44 -3.12
C THR A 26 -1.67 16.98 -2.97
N ALA A 27 -0.73 16.05 -3.01
CA ALA A 27 -1.00 14.63 -2.90
C ALA A 27 -1.21 14.23 -1.43
N SER A 28 -2.22 13.41 -1.18
CA SER A 28 -2.39 12.74 0.09
C SER A 28 -1.43 11.57 0.18
N VAL A 29 -0.46 11.68 1.06
CA VAL A 29 0.57 10.66 1.26
C VAL A 29 0.00 9.54 2.10
N ILE A 30 0.00 8.33 1.57
CA ILE A 30 -0.41 7.14 2.28
C ILE A 30 0.81 6.46 2.89
N GLU A 31 0.75 6.25 4.19
CA GLU A 31 1.78 5.58 4.97
C GLU A 31 1.48 4.09 5.13
N ASN A 32 0.21 3.74 5.39
CA ASN A 32 -0.20 2.34 5.51
C ASN A 32 -1.46 2.04 4.72
N VAL A 33 -1.54 0.80 4.24
CA VAL A 33 -2.75 0.26 3.65
C VAL A 33 -3.12 -1.04 4.34
N CYS A 34 -4.39 -1.15 4.76
CA CYS A 34 -4.95 -2.40 5.27
C CYS A 34 -6.06 -2.88 4.35
N VAL A 35 -6.04 -4.17 4.01
CA VAL A 35 -7.11 -4.82 3.25
C VAL A 35 -7.78 -5.87 4.14
N SER A 36 -9.07 -5.73 4.34
CA SER A 36 -9.87 -6.61 5.20
C SER A 36 -11.21 -6.96 4.55
N ARG A 37 -11.97 -7.84 5.20
CA ARG A 37 -13.34 -8.15 4.81
C ARG A 37 -14.32 -7.60 5.83
N SER A 38 -15.39 -6.96 5.36
CA SER A 38 -16.51 -6.54 6.18
C SER A 38 -17.82 -6.83 5.45
N ALA A 39 -18.71 -7.56 6.07
CA ALA A 39 -20.03 -7.91 5.50
C ALA A 39 -19.94 -8.37 4.03
N ASP A 40 -19.12 -9.37 3.75
CA ASP A 40 -18.88 -9.98 2.42
C ASP A 40 -18.20 -9.08 1.37
N LYS A 41 -17.83 -7.85 1.72
CA LYS A 41 -17.09 -6.94 0.84
C LYS A 41 -15.65 -6.77 1.30
N LEU A 42 -14.73 -6.64 0.34
CA LEU A 42 -13.38 -6.16 0.67
C LEU A 42 -13.45 -4.69 1.03
N CYS A 43 -12.67 -4.33 2.04
CA CYS A 43 -12.51 -2.96 2.53
C CYS A 43 -11.04 -2.60 2.53
N TYR A 44 -10.72 -1.51 1.87
CA TYR A 44 -9.37 -0.93 1.83
C TYR A 44 -9.33 0.27 2.75
N THR A 45 -8.43 0.23 3.72
CA THR A 45 -8.22 1.34 4.66
C THR A 45 -6.89 1.98 4.34
N PHE A 46 -6.92 3.25 3.97
CA PHE A 46 -5.76 4.10 3.71
C PHE A 46 -5.48 4.94 4.95
N PHE A 47 -4.28 4.83 5.49
CA PHE A 47 -3.82 5.67 6.60
C PHE A 47 -2.95 6.77 6.02
N LEU A 48 -3.33 8.01 6.29
CA LEU A 48 -2.65 9.18 5.79
C LEU A 48 -1.51 9.56 6.73
N LEU A 49 -0.39 9.95 6.14
CA LEU A 49 0.70 10.58 6.85
C LEU A 49 0.26 11.99 7.27
N GLU A 50 -0.06 12.17 8.54
CA GLU A 50 -0.44 13.45 9.12
C GLU A 50 0.28 13.66 10.45
N ASP A 51 0.66 14.91 10.71
CA ASP A 51 1.21 15.33 11.99
C ASP A 51 0.05 15.56 13.00
N SER A 52 -0.61 14.46 13.38
CA SER A 52 -1.74 14.49 14.32
C SER A 52 -1.62 13.40 15.39
N ASP A 53 -2.20 13.63 16.55
CA ASP A 53 -2.19 12.68 17.66
C ASP A 53 -3.00 11.40 17.40
N LYS A 54 -3.81 11.38 16.34
CA LYS A 54 -4.65 10.23 15.98
C LYS A 54 -4.47 9.86 14.53
N PRO A 55 -4.46 8.54 14.21
CA PRO A 55 -4.40 8.11 12.83
C PRO A 55 -5.57 8.64 12.01
N HIS A 56 -5.28 9.31 10.90
CA HIS A 56 -6.30 9.66 9.93
C HIS A 56 -6.44 8.51 8.92
N ALA A 57 -7.55 7.81 8.96
CA ALA A 57 -7.77 6.64 8.12
C ALA A 57 -9.10 6.74 7.36
N VAL A 58 -9.03 6.50 6.06
CA VAL A 58 -10.19 6.42 5.16
C VAL A 58 -10.40 4.97 4.76
N THR A 59 -11.61 4.45 4.98
CA THR A 59 -11.97 3.07 4.62
C THR A 59 -13.01 3.08 3.50
N VAL A 60 -12.71 2.39 2.39
CA VAL A 60 -13.57 2.27 1.21
C VAL A 60 -13.88 0.80 0.91
N PRO A 61 -15.15 0.41 0.78
CA PRO A 61 -15.50 -0.89 0.25
C PRO A 61 -15.27 -0.88 -1.27
N ALA A 62 -14.51 -1.86 -1.79
CA ALA A 62 -14.20 -1.94 -3.22
C ALA A 62 -13.88 -3.38 -3.63
N GLY A 63 -14.04 -3.68 -4.92
CA GLY A 63 -13.72 -4.97 -5.49
C GLY A 63 -12.22 -5.16 -5.77
N SER A 64 -11.42 -4.08 -5.83
CA SER A 64 -9.97 -4.12 -6.07
C SER A 64 -9.28 -2.90 -5.47
N PHE A 65 -7.95 -2.95 -5.37
CA PHE A 65 -7.15 -1.80 -4.94
C PHE A 65 -7.30 -0.61 -5.90
N GLU A 66 -7.36 -0.85 -7.20
CA GLU A 66 -7.59 0.19 -8.21
C GLU A 66 -8.91 0.93 -7.97
N GLU A 67 -10.00 0.17 -7.78
CA GLU A 67 -11.31 0.74 -7.47
C GLU A 67 -11.30 1.47 -6.13
N ALA A 68 -10.68 0.90 -5.10
CA ALA A 68 -10.58 1.52 -3.79
C ALA A 68 -9.86 2.87 -3.85
N ARG A 69 -8.73 2.93 -4.57
CA ARG A 69 -7.98 4.16 -4.76
C ARG A 69 -8.84 5.22 -5.45
N ARG A 70 -9.49 4.86 -6.58
CA ARG A 70 -10.38 5.77 -7.31
C ARG A 70 -11.51 6.30 -6.42
N LEU A 71 -12.17 5.43 -5.66
CA LEU A 71 -13.26 5.83 -4.75
C LEU A 71 -12.75 6.72 -3.61
N ALA A 72 -11.57 6.43 -3.06
CA ALA A 72 -10.94 7.26 -2.05
C ALA A 72 -10.66 8.67 -2.58
N GLU A 73 -10.10 8.77 -3.79
CA GLU A 73 -9.80 10.06 -4.46
C GLU A 73 -11.06 10.85 -4.81
N GLU A 74 -12.13 10.19 -5.24
CA GLU A 74 -13.40 10.83 -5.60
C GLU A 74 -14.19 11.37 -4.39
N GLN A 75 -14.07 10.72 -3.23
CA GLN A 75 -14.99 10.95 -2.12
C GLN A 75 -14.35 11.56 -0.88
N TYR A 76 -13.06 11.32 -0.62
CA TYR A 76 -12.47 11.59 0.69
C TYR A 76 -11.14 12.32 0.65
N ILE A 77 -10.22 11.92 -0.21
CA ILE A 77 -8.83 12.39 -0.21
C ILE A 77 -8.34 12.72 -1.62
N PRO A 78 -7.80 13.92 -1.88
CA PRO A 78 -7.28 14.27 -3.19
C PRO A 78 -5.95 13.53 -3.47
N HIS A 79 -5.81 13.00 -4.68
CA HIS A 79 -4.52 12.51 -5.22
C HIS A 79 -3.71 11.58 -4.29
N VAL A 80 -4.16 10.35 -4.16
CA VAL A 80 -3.45 9.30 -3.38
C VAL A 80 -2.08 9.00 -3.97
N THR A 81 -1.03 9.11 -3.15
CA THR A 81 0.32 8.63 -3.48
C THR A 81 0.81 7.57 -2.50
N LEU A 82 1.45 6.53 -3.04
CA LEU A 82 2.06 5.43 -2.27
C LEU A 82 3.58 5.60 -2.12
N ALA A 83 4.10 6.81 -2.35
CA ALA A 83 5.54 7.09 -2.33
C ALA A 83 6.20 6.80 -0.97
N LYS A 84 5.42 6.93 0.10
CA LYS A 84 5.85 6.64 1.47
C LYS A 84 5.10 5.47 2.09
N LEU A 85 4.58 4.56 1.26
CA LEU A 85 3.99 3.36 1.80
C LEU A 85 5.05 2.58 2.60
N GLU A 86 4.81 2.38 3.87
CA GLU A 86 5.69 1.66 4.79
C GLU A 86 5.12 0.27 5.09
N LEU A 87 3.78 0.15 5.15
CA LEU A 87 3.15 -1.10 5.57
C LEU A 87 1.91 -1.42 4.73
N LEU A 88 1.90 -2.60 4.11
CA LEU A 88 0.74 -3.22 3.47
C LEU A 88 0.28 -4.42 4.31
N LEU A 89 -0.82 -4.26 5.03
CA LEU A 89 -1.44 -5.33 5.82
C LEU A 89 -2.61 -5.95 5.08
N ILE A 90 -2.63 -7.27 5.03
CA ILE A 90 -3.70 -8.03 4.39
C ILE A 90 -4.29 -8.98 5.42
N GLU A 91 -5.58 -8.85 5.69
CA GLU A 91 -6.26 -9.79 6.56
C GLU A 91 -6.09 -11.22 6.04
N GLN A 92 -5.75 -12.16 6.92
CA GLN A 92 -5.35 -13.51 6.54
C GLN A 92 -6.42 -14.20 5.67
N GLU A 93 -7.70 -13.99 5.97
CA GLU A 93 -8.82 -14.65 5.29
C GLU A 93 -8.97 -14.21 3.82
N VAL A 94 -8.55 -13.00 3.48
CA VAL A 94 -8.65 -12.45 2.11
C VAL A 94 -7.32 -12.47 1.35
N SER A 95 -6.25 -12.93 1.97
CA SER A 95 -4.89 -12.83 1.42
C SER A 95 -4.74 -13.47 0.03
N GLY A 96 -5.33 -14.64 -0.20
CA GLY A 96 -5.27 -15.31 -1.50
C GLY A 96 -6.00 -14.55 -2.61
N GLU A 97 -7.09 -13.86 -2.30
CA GLU A 97 -7.84 -13.03 -3.24
C GLU A 97 -7.08 -11.74 -3.57
N VAL A 98 -6.60 -11.04 -2.55
CA VAL A 98 -5.85 -9.78 -2.69
C VAL A 98 -4.53 -10.00 -3.43
N MET A 99 -3.75 -11.01 -3.05
CA MET A 99 -2.48 -11.34 -3.72
C MET A 99 -2.67 -11.63 -5.21
N ARG A 100 -3.74 -12.32 -5.59
CA ARG A 100 -4.01 -12.66 -6.99
C ARG A 100 -4.42 -11.47 -7.84
N ARG A 101 -5.13 -10.49 -7.26
CA ARG A 101 -5.74 -9.39 -8.01
C ARG A 101 -4.96 -8.09 -7.91
N ASP A 102 -4.45 -7.76 -6.73
CA ASP A 102 -3.99 -6.41 -6.45
C ASP A 102 -2.47 -6.27 -6.49
N ILE A 103 -1.71 -7.37 -6.32
CA ILE A 103 -0.25 -7.28 -6.20
C ILE A 103 0.41 -6.73 -7.47
N ASP A 104 -0.08 -7.11 -8.66
CA ASP A 104 0.46 -6.58 -9.92
C ASP A 104 0.12 -5.11 -10.09
N TYR A 105 -1.13 -4.72 -9.80
CA TYR A 105 -1.57 -3.34 -9.94
C TYR A 105 -0.80 -2.38 -9.02
N ILE A 106 -0.60 -2.74 -7.75
CA ILE A 106 0.14 -1.92 -6.79
C ILE A 106 1.56 -1.65 -7.31
N SER A 107 2.22 -2.65 -7.90
CA SER A 107 3.58 -2.51 -8.44
C SER A 107 3.69 -1.52 -9.61
N THR A 108 2.59 -1.24 -10.30
CA THR A 108 2.56 -0.31 -11.44
C THR A 108 2.32 1.14 -11.04
N GLN A 109 2.04 1.39 -9.76
CA GLN A 109 1.77 2.74 -9.31
C GLN A 109 3.01 3.61 -9.34
N ALA A 110 2.87 4.83 -9.88
CA ALA A 110 3.94 5.81 -9.87
C ALA A 110 4.36 6.12 -8.42
N TYR A 111 5.68 6.20 -8.20
CA TYR A 111 6.27 6.48 -6.89
C TYR A 111 5.93 5.46 -5.80
N PHE A 112 5.59 4.23 -6.15
CA PHE A 112 5.38 3.16 -5.18
C PHE A 112 6.70 2.80 -4.44
N SER A 113 6.60 2.54 -3.13
CA SER A 113 7.72 2.11 -2.30
C SER A 113 7.93 0.59 -2.38
N PRO A 114 8.96 0.09 -3.08
CA PRO A 114 9.19 -1.35 -3.24
C PRO A 114 9.66 -2.03 -1.96
N VAL A 115 10.11 -1.24 -0.97
CA VAL A 115 10.58 -1.71 0.34
C VAL A 115 9.50 -1.69 1.41
N ALA A 116 8.27 -1.30 1.07
CA ALA A 116 7.14 -1.36 1.98
C ALA A 116 7.00 -2.78 2.56
N HIS A 117 6.83 -2.88 3.86
CA HIS A 117 6.58 -4.16 4.51
C HIS A 117 5.24 -4.76 4.08
N VAL A 118 5.21 -6.06 3.84
CA VAL A 118 3.99 -6.81 3.55
C VAL A 118 3.79 -7.85 4.63
N ALA A 119 2.64 -7.81 5.27
CA ALA A 119 2.31 -8.79 6.30
C ALA A 119 0.83 -9.20 6.23
N LEU A 120 0.54 -10.41 6.67
CA LEU A 120 -0.82 -10.82 7.00
C LEU A 120 -1.18 -10.32 8.40
N CYS A 121 -2.46 -10.10 8.65
CA CYS A 121 -2.91 -9.67 9.97
C CYS A 121 -4.27 -10.27 10.34
N ASP A 122 -4.63 -10.13 11.62
CA ASP A 122 -5.99 -10.30 12.10
C ASP A 122 -6.74 -8.96 12.16
N GLU A 123 -8.05 -9.01 12.36
CA GLU A 123 -8.89 -7.82 12.53
C GLU A 123 -8.47 -6.97 13.75
N GLY A 124 -7.95 -7.60 14.79
CA GLY A 124 -7.45 -6.95 16.00
C GLY A 124 -6.32 -5.98 15.69
N THR A 125 -5.41 -6.37 14.82
CA THR A 125 -4.29 -5.54 14.35
C THR A 125 -4.79 -4.28 13.62
N ILE A 126 -5.75 -4.42 12.71
CA ILE A 126 -6.32 -3.28 11.97
C ILE A 126 -7.03 -2.32 12.92
N ARG A 127 -7.80 -2.84 13.87
CA ARG A 127 -8.46 -2.01 14.90
C ARG A 127 -7.45 -1.26 15.77
N ARG A 128 -6.32 -1.87 16.07
CA ARG A 128 -5.26 -1.23 16.85
C ARG A 128 -4.62 -0.09 16.10
N LEU A 129 -4.24 -0.29 14.82
CA LEU A 129 -3.70 0.77 13.97
C LEU A 129 -4.64 1.98 13.85
N LYS A 130 -5.96 1.76 13.79
CA LYS A 130 -6.94 2.85 13.73
C LYS A 130 -7.04 3.68 15.01
N ARG A 131 -6.46 3.23 16.11
CA ARG A 131 -6.57 3.88 17.44
C ARG A 131 -5.26 4.40 17.98
N ASP A 132 -4.14 3.87 17.51
CA ASP A 132 -2.84 4.04 18.14
C ASP A 132 -1.76 4.24 17.07
N ASN A 133 -1.26 5.48 16.94
CA ASN A 133 -0.19 5.83 16.02
C ASN A 133 1.12 5.05 16.30
N SER A 134 1.38 4.70 17.56
CA SER A 134 2.58 3.93 17.91
C SER A 134 2.53 2.47 17.48
N ALA A 135 1.34 1.97 17.10
CA ALA A 135 1.17 0.59 16.68
C ALA A 135 1.94 0.26 15.40
N GLN A 136 2.03 1.22 14.46
CA GLN A 136 2.80 1.07 13.23
C GLN A 136 4.27 0.80 13.52
N GLU A 137 4.95 1.71 14.23
CA GLU A 137 6.38 1.57 14.56
C GLU A 137 6.66 0.25 15.30
N LEU A 138 5.75 -0.14 16.20
CA LEU A 138 5.88 -1.41 16.89
C LEU A 138 5.78 -2.61 15.95
N ILE A 139 4.85 -2.58 14.98
CA ILE A 139 4.69 -3.63 13.97
C ILE A 139 5.96 -3.73 13.10
N GLU A 140 6.46 -2.63 12.58
CA GLU A 140 7.64 -2.59 11.73
C GLU A 140 8.86 -3.15 12.46
N ARG A 141 9.10 -2.72 13.70
CA ARG A 141 10.18 -3.25 14.54
C ARG A 141 10.07 -4.76 14.76
N GLN A 142 8.87 -5.28 14.93
CA GLN A 142 8.64 -6.72 15.10
C GLN A 142 8.85 -7.49 13.78
N ILE A 143 8.51 -6.91 12.63
CA ILE A 143 8.78 -7.49 11.31
C ILE A 143 10.30 -7.56 11.08
N ASP A 144 11.03 -6.49 11.39
CA ASP A 144 12.49 -6.45 11.25
C ASP A 144 13.18 -7.49 12.16
N LEU A 145 12.70 -7.64 13.38
CA LEU A 145 13.20 -8.66 14.31
C LEU A 145 12.94 -10.07 13.74
N LEU A 146 11.73 -10.34 13.26
CA LEU A 146 11.40 -11.63 12.63
C LEU A 146 12.32 -11.89 11.42
N HIS A 147 12.56 -10.89 10.56
CA HIS A 147 13.43 -11.03 9.41
C HIS A 147 14.88 -11.31 9.82
N SER A 148 15.37 -10.71 10.90
CA SER A 148 16.71 -10.97 11.41
C SER A 148 16.87 -12.41 11.93
N GLU A 149 15.81 -12.98 12.52
CA GLU A 149 15.79 -14.34 13.03
C GLU A 149 15.49 -15.40 11.96
N GLN A 150 14.68 -15.02 10.95
CA GLN A 150 14.20 -15.89 9.88
C GLN A 150 14.34 -15.18 8.50
N PRO A 151 15.55 -15.11 7.93
CA PRO A 151 15.81 -14.35 6.68
C PRO A 151 15.06 -14.89 5.45
N GLU A 152 14.56 -16.11 5.49
CA GLU A 152 13.75 -16.72 4.43
C GLU A 152 12.34 -16.13 4.35
N VAL A 153 11.83 -15.51 5.43
CA VAL A 153 10.53 -14.83 5.47
C VAL A 153 10.60 -13.57 4.60
N LYS A 154 9.66 -13.43 3.67
CA LYS A 154 9.58 -12.28 2.78
C LYS A 154 8.82 -11.15 3.48
N THR A 155 9.53 -10.08 3.78
CA THR A 155 9.00 -8.96 4.57
C THR A 155 8.73 -7.72 3.74
N ASP A 156 9.40 -7.55 2.61
CA ASP A 156 9.22 -6.42 1.71
C ASP A 156 8.40 -6.77 0.46
N TYR A 157 7.74 -5.77 -0.11
CA TYR A 157 6.85 -5.95 -1.25
C TYR A 157 7.54 -6.57 -2.46
N LEU A 158 8.74 -6.12 -2.81
CA LEU A 158 9.47 -6.62 -3.97
C LEU A 158 9.79 -8.10 -3.84
N SER A 159 10.20 -8.54 -2.66
CA SER A 159 10.48 -9.96 -2.36
C SER A 159 9.21 -10.80 -2.43
N VAL A 160 8.10 -10.31 -1.88
CA VAL A 160 6.78 -10.96 -1.94
C VAL A 160 6.30 -11.06 -3.39
N PHE A 161 6.33 -9.95 -4.13
CA PHE A 161 5.94 -9.88 -5.55
C PHE A 161 6.74 -10.88 -6.39
N ASN A 162 8.07 -10.88 -6.26
CA ASN A 162 8.94 -11.80 -7.00
C ASN A 162 8.67 -13.28 -6.67
N ALA A 163 8.41 -13.59 -5.40
CA ALA A 163 8.09 -14.96 -5.00
C ALA A 163 6.73 -15.39 -5.55
N TYR A 164 5.73 -14.52 -5.49
CA TYR A 164 4.39 -14.75 -6.02
C TYR A 164 4.40 -14.92 -7.55
N ALA A 165 5.04 -14.01 -8.29
CA ALA A 165 5.15 -14.07 -9.75
C ALA A 165 5.85 -15.34 -10.25
N ARG A 166 6.82 -15.85 -9.48
CA ARG A 166 7.51 -17.12 -9.77
C ARG A 166 6.73 -18.35 -9.31
N ARG A 167 5.53 -18.20 -8.75
CA ARG A 167 4.69 -19.28 -8.22
C ARG A 167 5.42 -20.16 -7.20
N LYS A 168 6.36 -19.58 -6.43
CA LYS A 168 7.10 -20.29 -5.39
C LYS A 168 6.34 -20.22 -4.06
N ARG A 169 6.45 -21.28 -3.28
CA ARG A 169 6.04 -21.19 -1.86
C ARG A 169 6.97 -20.22 -1.13
N PHE A 170 6.41 -19.37 -0.30
CA PHE A 170 7.16 -18.43 0.54
C PHE A 170 6.41 -18.19 1.84
N SER A 171 7.07 -17.57 2.80
CA SER A 171 6.45 -17.14 4.05
C SER A 171 6.47 -15.63 4.17
N VAL A 172 5.45 -15.07 4.80
CA VAL A 172 5.35 -13.65 5.15
C VAL A 172 5.08 -13.51 6.65
N PRO A 173 5.31 -12.33 7.26
CA PRO A 173 4.91 -12.07 8.63
C PRO A 173 3.39 -12.22 8.79
N LEU A 174 2.98 -12.78 9.92
CA LEU A 174 1.59 -12.77 10.40
C LEU A 174 1.56 -12.01 11.72
N ILE A 175 0.78 -10.96 11.76
CA ILE A 175 0.63 -10.08 12.91
C ILE A 175 -0.73 -10.33 13.55
N THR A 176 -0.73 -10.56 14.85
CA THR A 176 -1.94 -10.74 15.65
C THR A 176 -1.93 -9.80 16.86
N ALA A 177 -3.08 -9.23 17.19
CA ALA A 177 -3.22 -8.24 18.26
C ALA A 177 -4.42 -8.53 19.16
N GLU A 178 -4.61 -9.79 19.60
CA GLU A 178 -5.70 -10.14 20.53
C GLU A 178 -5.51 -9.50 21.91
N LYS A 179 -4.36 -9.71 22.55
CA LYS A 179 -3.99 -9.13 23.86
C LYS A 179 -2.72 -8.31 23.75
N GLU A 180 -1.72 -8.88 23.12
CA GLU A 180 -0.43 -8.28 22.81
C GLU A 180 -0.19 -8.39 21.33
N LEU A 181 0.61 -7.47 20.78
CA LEU A 181 1.04 -7.56 19.39
C LEU A 181 2.09 -8.66 19.28
N ARG A 182 1.83 -9.65 18.44
CA ARG A 182 2.74 -10.78 18.17
C ARG A 182 2.96 -10.91 16.66
N VAL A 183 4.18 -11.26 16.30
CA VAL A 183 4.57 -11.52 14.91
C VAL A 183 5.10 -12.96 14.82
N SER A 184 4.65 -13.66 13.79
CA SER A 184 5.09 -15.01 13.45
C SER A 184 5.22 -15.14 11.93
N SER A 185 5.78 -16.23 11.44
CA SER A 185 5.82 -16.49 9.99
C SER A 185 4.60 -17.31 9.55
N LYS A 186 4.03 -16.97 8.40
CA LYS A 186 2.90 -17.68 7.78
C LYS A 186 3.24 -18.09 6.35
N PRO A 187 3.13 -19.36 5.97
CA PRO A 187 3.34 -19.80 4.60
C PRO A 187 2.23 -19.33 3.67
N VAL A 188 2.62 -18.88 2.49
CA VAL A 188 1.74 -18.50 1.38
C VAL A 188 2.00 -19.45 0.22
N ILE A 189 0.93 -20.01 -0.33
CA ILE A 189 0.95 -20.87 -1.50
C ILE A 189 0.22 -20.11 -2.60
N PRO A 190 0.93 -19.63 -3.65
CA PRO A 190 0.27 -18.99 -4.79
C PRO A 190 -0.69 -19.97 -5.46
N ALA A 191 -1.87 -19.48 -5.85
CA ALA A 191 -2.82 -20.27 -6.61
C ALA A 191 -2.19 -20.69 -7.97
N GLN A 192 -2.48 -21.92 -8.37
CA GLN A 192 -2.03 -22.49 -9.65
C GLN A 192 -2.77 -21.84 -10.83
#